data_a32fe10c857d8f8cee1e703c125eafdc
#
_entry.id   a32fe10c857d8f8cee1e703c125eafdc
#
_cell.length_a   1.000
_cell.length_b   1.000
_cell.length_c   1.000
_cell.angle_alpha   90.00
_cell.angle_beta   90.00
_cell.angle_gamma   90.00
#
_symmetry.space_group_name_H-M   'P 1'
#
loop_
_entity.id
_entity.type
_entity.pdbx_description
1 polymer ?
#
loop_
_entity_poly.entity_id
_entity_poly.type
_entity_poly.pdbx_seq_one_letter_code
_entity_poly.pdbx_strand_id
1 'polypeptide(L)' 'MKLVSMKIPEAMLEMLDDLVRRRRYPSRSEAIRAAIRDLIKKEYGM' A
#
# COMPACT_ATOMS: atom_id res chain seq x y z
N MET A 1 12.32 8.75 7.55
CA MET A 1 10.87 8.62 7.34
C MET A 1 10.12 8.96 8.61
N LYS A 2 8.94 9.52 8.45
CA LYS A 2 8.08 9.78 9.59
C LYS A 2 7.06 8.66 9.75
N LEU A 3 6.70 8.36 10.98
CA LEU A 3 5.70 7.35 11.29
C LEU A 3 4.30 7.94 11.10
N VAL A 4 3.46 7.21 10.39
CA VAL A 4 2.05 7.56 10.21
C VAL A 4 1.21 6.36 10.63
N SER A 5 0.23 6.60 11.48
CA SER A 5 -0.71 5.56 11.92
C SER A 5 -2.08 5.85 11.34
N MET A 6 -2.74 4.81 10.85
CA MET A 6 -4.09 4.93 10.33
C MET A 6 -4.84 3.62 10.45
N LYS A 7 -6.15 3.71 10.51
CA LYS A 7 -7.00 2.52 10.51
C LYS A 7 -7.34 2.15 9.08
N ILE A 8 -7.25 0.86 8.77
CA ILE A 8 -7.56 0.34 7.44
C ILE A 8 -8.65 -0.71 7.60
N PRO A 9 -9.71 -0.67 6.79
CA PRO A 9 -10.76 -1.69 6.85
C PRO A 9 -10.18 -3.10 6.68
N GLU A 10 -10.74 -4.04 7.43
CA GLU A 10 -10.22 -5.41 7.43
C GLU A 10 -10.23 -6.04 6.03
N ALA A 11 -11.26 -5.76 5.25
CA ALA A 11 -11.33 -6.27 3.87
C ALA A 11 -10.15 -5.79 3.02
N MET A 12 -9.72 -4.55 3.21
CA MET A 12 -8.55 -4.01 2.49
C MET A 12 -7.26 -4.67 2.96
N LEU A 13 -7.15 -4.93 4.27
CA LEU A 13 -5.98 -5.63 4.81
C LEU A 13 -5.86 -7.02 4.21
N GLU A 14 -6.99 -7.72 4.06
CA GLU A 14 -7.00 -9.04 3.44
C GLU A 14 -6.53 -8.99 2.00
N MET A 15 -6.93 -7.96 1.25
CA MET A 15 -6.48 -7.79 -0.12
C MET A 15 -4.99 -7.49 -0.21
N LEU A 16 -4.47 -6.67 0.72
CA LEU A 16 -3.03 -6.41 0.79
C LEU A 16 -2.26 -7.68 1.11
N ASP A 17 -2.77 -8.47 2.05
CA ASP A 17 -2.14 -9.74 2.40
C ASP A 17 -2.13 -10.71 1.22
N ASP A 18 -3.18 -10.69 0.41
CA ASP A 18 -3.25 -11.50 -0.79
C ASP A 18 -2.17 -11.10 -1.80
N LEU A 19 -1.95 -9.79 -1.98
CA LEU A 19 -0.89 -9.30 -2.87
C LEU A 19 0.49 -9.74 -2.41
N VAL A 20 0.73 -9.72 -1.11
CA VAL A 20 1.99 -10.20 -0.54
C VAL A 20 2.13 -11.72 -0.77
N ARG A 21 1.05 -12.46 -0.54
CA ARG A 21 1.03 -13.90 -0.73
C ARG A 21 1.30 -14.29 -2.19
N ARG A 22 0.82 -13.48 -3.13
CA ARG A 22 1.06 -13.67 -4.57
C ARG A 22 2.43 -13.17 -5.01
N ARG A 23 3.22 -12.70 -4.07
CA ARG A 23 4.58 -12.19 -4.32
C ARG A 23 4.61 -10.97 -5.25
N ARG A 24 3.51 -10.22 -5.29
CA ARG A 24 3.47 -8.96 -6.05
C ARG A 24 4.24 -7.87 -5.31
N TYR A 25 4.28 -7.95 -3.98
CA TYR A 25 5.02 -7.03 -3.13
C TYR A 25 5.67 -7.82 -2.01
N PRO A 26 6.85 -7.41 -1.54
CA PRO A 26 7.56 -8.16 -0.49
C PRO A 26 6.92 -8.07 0.88
N SER A 27 6.12 -7.03 1.13
CA SER A 27 5.45 -6.87 2.42
C SER A 27 4.23 -5.97 2.27
N ARG A 28 3.37 -5.99 3.29
CA ARG A 28 2.20 -5.11 3.34
C ARG A 28 2.62 -3.65 3.26
N SER A 29 3.67 -3.28 3.98
CA SER A 29 4.19 -1.91 3.97
C SER A 29 4.64 -1.47 2.60
N GLU A 30 5.31 -2.35 1.85
CA GLU A 30 5.76 -2.03 0.50
C GLU A 30 4.58 -1.87 -0.47
N ALA A 31 3.54 -2.68 -0.30
CA ALA A 31 2.33 -2.55 -1.11
C ALA A 31 1.67 -1.19 -0.85
N ILE A 32 1.59 -0.77 0.42
CA ILE A 32 1.01 0.51 0.79
C ILE A 32 1.83 1.66 0.24
N ARG A 33 3.16 1.59 0.34
CA ARG A 33 4.04 2.63 -0.20
C ARG A 33 3.88 2.76 -1.71
N ALA A 34 3.76 1.65 -2.41
CA ALA A 34 3.53 1.66 -3.85
C ALA A 34 2.22 2.35 -4.19
N ALA A 35 1.16 2.07 -3.43
CA ALA A 35 -0.15 2.70 -3.65
C ALA A 35 -0.08 4.21 -3.45
N ILE A 36 0.61 4.65 -2.39
CA ILE A 36 0.77 6.07 -2.11
C ILE A 36 1.58 6.75 -3.21
N ARG A 37 2.66 6.12 -3.66
CA ARG A 37 3.48 6.64 -4.75
C ARG A 37 2.67 6.81 -6.03
N ASP A 38 1.87 5.80 -6.36
CA ASP A 38 1.05 5.83 -7.56
C ASP A 38 -0.03 6.91 -7.48
N LEU A 39 -0.63 7.09 -6.29
CA LEU A 39 -1.61 8.14 -6.07
C LEU A 39 -0.99 9.52 -6.28
N ILE A 40 0.20 9.73 -5.73
CA ILE A 40 0.89 11.02 -5.87
C ILE A 40 1.24 11.29 -7.32
N LYS A 41 1.72 10.30 -8.05
CA LYS A 41 2.02 10.45 -9.47
C LYS A 41 0.77 10.83 -10.25
N LYS A 42 -0.35 10.17 -9.95
CA LYS A 42 -1.62 10.43 -10.62
C LYS A 42 -2.11 11.85 -10.40
N GLU A 43 -2.06 12.31 -9.15
CA GLU A 43 -2.62 13.60 -8.78
C GLU A 43 -1.70 14.78 -9.13
N TYR A 44 -0.40 14.59 -9.10
CA TYR A 44 0.57 15.66 -9.37
C TYR A 44 1.25 15.55 -10.73
N GLY A 45 0.91 14.52 -11.50
CA GLY A 45 1.45 14.37 -12.84
C GLY A 45 2.92 14.02 -12.92
N MET A 46 3.43 13.40 -11.88
CA MET A 46 4.85 13.01 -11.87
C MET A 46 5.09 11.65 -12.50
#